data_1f753486e553fb19292c9aeb62093cad
#
_entry.id   1f753486e553fb19292c9aeb62093cad
#
_cell.length_a   1.000
_cell.length_b   1.000
_cell.length_c   1.000
_cell.angle_alpha   90.00
_cell.angle_beta   90.00
_cell.angle_gamma   90.00
#
_symmetry.space_group_name_H-M   'P 1'
#
loop_
_entity.id
_entity.type
_entity.pdbx_description
1 polymer ?
#
loop_
_entity_poly.entity_id
_entity_poly.type
_entity_poly.pdbx_seq_one_letter_code
_entity_poly.pdbx_strand_id
1 'polypeptide(L)'
;GYTDAEEMDRLKIDIITGIQFKRTTHILLRKGGTTRRKDVHTKVNSEAGFLKERTIVCKLAWDHYTDNIDKYCETVFGTDAQGQYPLSTEAATAILRNYADNLTACLWNGDISLDKGEENTPASEQALALYDGFHTCIKHDIEAGIISEANGNLIPCESISEPSDNNDSTPYDAFLAWHMKWDARLRKQNTLVYMSEQTAQYIAAGYANKFHGNFKVDYEDGGNFKLPGLSRVTICPIADFGEGDRMYATIEKNFVYGVDTLSNQTYVGVKVGTDTDMRDVQFQIQSIQGALAPRNPFKYAFAMSDGSLATAEYVAGDYTNSN
;
A
#
# COMPACT_ATOMS: atom_id res chain seq x y z
N GLY A 1 -6.94 -11.02 -9.53
CA GLY A 1 -7.50 -9.81 -8.96
C GLY A 1 -6.96 -8.59 -9.69
N TYR A 2 -7.58 -7.45 -9.53
CA TYR A 2 -7.12 -6.21 -10.14
C TYR A 2 -5.91 -5.62 -9.42
N THR A 3 -5.70 -5.96 -8.16
CA THR A 3 -4.46 -5.68 -7.44
C THR A 3 -3.51 -6.85 -7.65
N ASP A 4 -2.25 -6.54 -7.80
CA ASP A 4 -1.22 -7.56 -7.96
C ASP A 4 -1.17 -8.45 -6.71
N ALA A 5 -1.70 -9.67 -6.85
CA ALA A 5 -1.75 -10.63 -5.74
C ALA A 5 -0.33 -11.05 -5.30
N GLU A 6 0.63 -11.03 -6.22
CA GLU A 6 2.03 -11.31 -5.94
C GLU A 6 2.64 -10.17 -5.10
N GLU A 7 2.31 -8.92 -5.45
CA GLU A 7 2.73 -7.74 -4.69
C GLU A 7 2.16 -7.77 -3.26
N MET A 8 0.88 -8.09 -3.10
CA MET A 8 0.25 -8.20 -1.78
C MET A 8 0.88 -9.29 -0.92
N ASP A 9 1.23 -10.45 -1.53
CA ASP A 9 1.91 -11.51 -0.80
C ASP A 9 3.36 -11.15 -0.50
N ARG A 10 4.06 -10.49 -1.41
CA ARG A 10 5.41 -9.94 -1.21
C ARG A 10 5.46 -9.00 -0.01
N LEU A 11 4.48 -8.12 0.09
CA LEU A 11 4.35 -7.14 1.17
C LEU A 11 3.69 -7.71 2.43
N LYS A 12 3.24 -8.98 2.42
CA LYS A 12 2.53 -9.63 3.54
C LYS A 12 1.34 -8.81 4.05
N ILE A 13 0.61 -8.16 3.13
CA ILE A 13 -0.62 -7.44 3.42
C ILE A 13 -1.74 -8.45 3.66
N ASP A 14 -2.56 -8.21 4.68
CA ASP A 14 -3.72 -9.07 5.00
C ASP A 14 -4.91 -8.73 4.11
N ILE A 15 -5.38 -9.66 3.30
CA ILE A 15 -6.56 -9.46 2.45
C ILE A 15 -7.79 -9.99 3.18
N ILE A 16 -8.73 -9.11 3.50
CA ILE A 16 -9.98 -9.48 4.15
C ILE A 16 -11.12 -9.37 3.14
N THR A 17 -11.77 -10.49 2.87
CA THR A 17 -12.89 -10.58 1.94
C THR A 17 -14.24 -10.47 2.65
N GLY A 18 -15.30 -10.17 1.88
CA GLY A 18 -16.68 -10.10 2.39
C GLY A 18 -17.00 -8.82 3.15
N ILE A 19 -16.33 -7.71 2.83
CA ILE A 19 -16.60 -6.41 3.42
C ILE A 19 -17.40 -5.57 2.43
N GLN A 20 -18.71 -5.43 2.66
CA GLN A 20 -19.57 -4.62 1.79
C GLN A 20 -19.48 -3.12 2.07
N PHE A 21 -19.31 -2.73 3.35
CA PHE A 21 -19.22 -1.32 3.75
C PHE A 21 -18.12 -1.06 4.75
N LYS A 22 -18.22 -1.70 5.92
CA LYS A 22 -17.25 -1.55 7.00
C LYS A 22 -17.15 -2.82 7.81
N ARG A 23 -15.96 -3.07 8.34
CA ARG A 23 -15.72 -4.16 9.27
C ARG A 23 -14.88 -3.67 10.43
N THR A 24 -15.34 -3.90 11.64
CA THR A 24 -14.59 -3.60 12.85
C THR A 24 -13.74 -4.80 13.24
N THR A 25 -12.46 -4.56 13.43
CA THR A 25 -11.52 -5.53 13.95
C THR A 25 -11.16 -5.15 15.38
N HIS A 26 -10.99 -6.16 16.24
CA HIS A 26 -10.68 -5.94 17.66
C HIS A 26 -9.24 -6.34 17.94
N ILE A 27 -8.53 -5.48 18.67
CA ILE A 27 -7.20 -5.78 19.19
C ILE A 27 -7.34 -6.00 20.69
N LEU A 28 -7.04 -7.22 21.14
CA LEU A 28 -6.98 -7.50 22.56
C LEU A 28 -5.65 -7.04 23.14
N LEU A 29 -5.72 -6.02 23.97
CA LEU A 29 -4.56 -5.49 24.70
C LEU A 29 -4.53 -6.08 26.10
N ARG A 30 -3.40 -6.62 26.48
CA ARG A 30 -3.17 -7.12 27.82
C ARG A 30 -2.33 -6.13 28.61
N LYS A 31 -2.73 -5.87 29.84
CA LYS A 31 -1.94 -5.04 30.77
C LYS A 31 -0.58 -5.70 31.00
N GLY A 32 0.50 -4.98 30.75
CA GLY A 32 1.86 -5.48 30.99
C GLY A 32 2.16 -5.63 32.48
N GLY A 33 3.15 -6.47 32.80
CA GLY A 33 3.65 -6.60 34.18
C GLY A 33 2.73 -7.42 35.12
N THR A 34 1.78 -8.15 34.58
CA THR A 34 0.85 -8.98 35.37
C THR A 34 1.42 -10.34 35.76
N THR A 35 2.48 -10.78 35.09
CA THR A 35 3.13 -12.07 35.39
C THR A 35 4.01 -11.92 36.63
N ARG A 36 3.74 -12.68 37.65
CA ARG A 36 4.48 -12.70 38.93
C ARG A 36 4.86 -14.09 39.30
N ARG A 37 5.88 -14.21 40.13
CA ARG A 37 6.16 -15.50 40.81
C ARG A 37 4.95 -15.84 41.67
N LYS A 38 4.46 -17.08 41.55
CA LYS A 38 3.35 -17.58 42.38
C LYS A 38 3.81 -17.70 43.82
N ASP A 39 3.12 -17.04 44.72
CA ASP A 39 3.27 -17.18 46.17
C ASP A 39 1.87 -17.36 46.79
N VAL A 40 1.80 -17.90 48.01
CA VAL A 40 0.55 -18.21 48.70
C VAL A 40 -0.36 -16.99 48.87
N HIS A 41 0.23 -15.78 48.93
CA HIS A 41 -0.48 -14.51 49.12
C HIS A 41 -0.62 -13.69 47.84
N THR A 42 -0.35 -14.24 46.66
CA THR A 42 -0.45 -13.51 45.41
C THR A 42 -1.89 -13.14 45.10
N LYS A 43 -2.22 -11.84 45.11
CA LYS A 43 -3.56 -11.35 44.69
C LYS A 43 -3.76 -11.61 43.21
N VAL A 44 -4.95 -12.07 42.85
CA VAL A 44 -5.38 -12.22 41.46
C VAL A 44 -5.60 -10.83 40.88
N ASN A 45 -5.00 -10.52 39.70
CA ASN A 45 -5.32 -9.32 38.98
C ASN A 45 -6.66 -9.50 38.26
N SER A 46 -7.64 -8.65 38.58
CA SER A 46 -8.98 -8.71 38.01
C SER A 46 -9.08 -8.14 36.58
N GLU A 47 -8.08 -7.36 36.14
CA GLU A 47 -8.08 -6.76 34.81
C GLU A 47 -7.30 -7.63 33.83
N ALA A 48 -8.01 -8.33 32.96
CA ALA A 48 -7.41 -9.24 31.99
C ALA A 48 -6.89 -8.54 30.72
N GLY A 49 -7.48 -7.44 30.32
CA GLY A 49 -7.12 -6.70 29.10
C GLY A 49 -8.22 -5.76 28.65
N PHE A 50 -7.93 -4.94 27.64
CA PHE A 50 -8.93 -4.10 26.97
C PHE A 50 -8.98 -4.42 25.48
N LEU A 51 -10.17 -4.28 24.92
CA LEU A 51 -10.39 -4.30 23.48
C LEU A 51 -10.20 -2.91 22.92
N LYS A 52 -9.36 -2.78 21.90
CA LYS A 52 -9.33 -1.61 21.02
C LYS A 52 -9.92 -1.97 19.69
N GLU A 53 -10.79 -1.10 19.19
CA GLU A 53 -11.48 -1.29 17.93
C GLU A 53 -10.75 -0.53 16.83
N ARG A 54 -10.65 -1.16 15.67
CA ARG A 54 -10.17 -0.56 14.41
C ARG A 54 -11.16 -0.92 13.33
N THR A 55 -11.58 0.07 12.56
CA THR A 55 -12.59 -0.15 11.52
C THR A 55 -11.98 0.10 10.15
N ILE A 56 -12.10 -0.89 9.27
CA ILE A 56 -11.85 -0.72 7.85
C ILE A 56 -13.14 -0.26 7.18
N VAL A 57 -13.05 0.76 6.36
CA VAL A 57 -14.16 1.32 5.58
C VAL A 57 -13.89 1.05 4.12
N CYS A 58 -14.81 0.34 3.46
CA CYS A 58 -14.73 0.07 2.04
C CYS A 58 -15.70 0.95 1.26
N LYS A 59 -15.30 1.38 0.08
CA LYS A 59 -16.05 2.22 -0.83
C LYS A 59 -16.23 1.53 -2.17
N LEU A 60 -17.32 1.88 -2.85
CA LEU A 60 -17.57 1.42 -4.22
C LEU A 60 -16.75 2.28 -5.17
N ALA A 61 -15.83 1.64 -5.87
CA ALA A 61 -15.13 2.20 -7.01
C ALA A 61 -15.77 1.71 -8.30
N TRP A 62 -15.88 2.55 -9.29
CA TRP A 62 -16.39 2.19 -10.61
C TRP A 62 -15.66 2.95 -11.70
N ASP A 63 -15.58 2.34 -12.86
CA ASP A 63 -15.07 2.95 -14.07
C ASP A 63 -16.05 2.66 -15.20
N HIS A 64 -16.30 3.65 -16.03
CA HIS A 64 -17.23 3.55 -17.15
C HIS A 64 -16.59 4.18 -18.38
N TYR A 65 -16.48 3.38 -19.42
CA TYR A 65 -15.88 3.79 -20.67
C TYR A 65 -16.81 3.52 -21.84
N THR A 66 -16.98 4.49 -22.74
CA THR A 66 -17.75 4.35 -23.97
C THR A 66 -16.84 4.65 -25.14
N ASP A 67 -16.77 3.74 -26.10
CA ASP A 67 -16.03 3.95 -27.33
C ASP A 67 -16.80 3.48 -28.56
N ASN A 68 -16.48 4.05 -29.71
CA ASN A 68 -17.10 3.70 -30.97
C ASN A 68 -16.18 2.77 -31.76
N ILE A 69 -16.74 1.62 -32.17
CA ILE A 69 -16.00 0.59 -32.92
C ILE A 69 -15.41 1.13 -34.22
N ASP A 70 -16.07 2.13 -34.85
CA ASP A 70 -15.65 2.67 -36.14
C ASP A 70 -14.27 3.35 -36.09
N LYS A 71 -13.85 3.87 -34.94
CA LYS A 71 -12.51 4.44 -34.76
C LYS A 71 -11.39 3.46 -35.07
N TYR A 72 -11.67 2.18 -34.94
CA TYR A 72 -10.67 1.10 -35.01
C TYR A 72 -10.79 0.27 -36.28
N CYS A 73 -11.86 0.45 -37.08
CA CYS A 73 -12.10 -0.35 -38.27
C CYS A 73 -10.99 -0.23 -39.34
N GLU A 74 -10.26 0.88 -39.35
CA GLU A 74 -9.16 1.13 -40.30
C GLU A 74 -7.77 0.90 -39.65
N THR A 75 -7.73 0.39 -38.44
CA THR A 75 -6.46 0.15 -37.72
C THR A 75 -6.00 -1.30 -37.84
N VAL A 76 -4.76 -1.59 -37.46
CA VAL A 76 -4.16 -2.92 -37.43
C VAL A 76 -4.97 -3.90 -36.55
N PHE A 77 -5.77 -3.39 -35.62
CA PHE A 77 -6.64 -4.17 -34.74
C PHE A 77 -8.02 -4.50 -35.36
N GLY A 78 -8.29 -4.08 -36.57
CA GLY A 78 -9.64 -4.11 -37.16
C GLY A 78 -10.22 -5.47 -37.41
N THR A 79 -9.42 -6.46 -37.81
CA THR A 79 -9.91 -7.82 -38.10
C THR A 79 -8.85 -8.88 -37.82
N ASP A 80 -9.26 -9.99 -37.21
CA ASP A 80 -8.45 -11.21 -37.19
C ASP A 80 -8.50 -11.95 -38.55
N ALA A 81 -7.73 -13.03 -38.68
CA ALA A 81 -7.68 -13.85 -39.91
C ALA A 81 -9.03 -14.50 -40.28
N GLN A 82 -10.04 -14.43 -39.44
CA GLN A 82 -11.38 -14.96 -39.62
C GLN A 82 -12.45 -13.87 -39.80
N GLY A 83 -12.04 -12.60 -39.84
CA GLY A 83 -12.94 -11.47 -40.01
C GLY A 83 -13.70 -11.07 -38.72
N GLN A 84 -13.29 -11.57 -37.56
CA GLN A 84 -13.82 -11.16 -36.27
C GLN A 84 -12.99 -10.02 -35.70
N TYR A 85 -13.63 -9.14 -34.96
CA TYR A 85 -12.95 -8.00 -34.30
C TYR A 85 -12.45 -8.41 -32.92
N PRO A 86 -11.13 -8.59 -32.67
CA PRO A 86 -10.59 -8.87 -31.34
C PRO A 86 -10.61 -7.64 -30.42
N LEU A 87 -11.03 -6.50 -30.96
CA LEU A 87 -11.04 -5.20 -30.32
C LEU A 87 -11.68 -5.19 -28.94
N SER A 88 -12.77 -5.92 -28.74
CA SER A 88 -13.47 -5.99 -27.45
C SER A 88 -12.59 -6.62 -26.35
N THR A 89 -11.77 -7.58 -26.70
CA THR A 89 -10.89 -8.27 -25.73
C THR A 89 -9.69 -7.40 -25.38
N GLU A 90 -9.08 -6.75 -26.38
CA GLU A 90 -7.92 -5.89 -26.15
C GLU A 90 -8.31 -4.60 -25.42
N ALA A 91 -9.41 -3.95 -25.82
CA ALA A 91 -9.94 -2.79 -25.14
C ALA A 91 -10.33 -3.11 -23.69
N ALA A 92 -11.02 -4.23 -23.46
CA ALA A 92 -11.36 -4.67 -22.12
C ALA A 92 -10.09 -4.94 -21.27
N THR A 93 -9.06 -5.54 -21.87
CA THR A 93 -7.79 -5.79 -21.18
C THR A 93 -7.08 -4.49 -20.83
N ALA A 94 -7.06 -3.51 -21.72
CA ALA A 94 -6.44 -2.20 -21.46
C ALA A 94 -7.18 -1.45 -20.34
N ILE A 95 -8.52 -1.44 -20.37
CA ILE A 95 -9.35 -0.81 -19.33
C ILE A 95 -9.13 -1.51 -17.98
N LEU A 96 -9.07 -2.84 -17.95
CA LEU A 96 -8.82 -3.61 -16.74
C LEU A 96 -7.43 -3.33 -16.14
N ARG A 97 -6.41 -3.15 -16.98
CA ARG A 97 -5.06 -2.79 -16.52
C ARG A 97 -5.06 -1.39 -15.91
N ASN A 98 -5.62 -0.40 -16.61
CA ASN A 98 -5.71 0.96 -16.08
C ASN A 98 -6.48 1.00 -14.76
N TYR A 99 -7.58 0.28 -14.66
CA TYR A 99 -8.33 0.19 -13.40
C TYR A 99 -7.50 -0.47 -12.28
N ALA A 100 -6.72 -1.52 -12.59
CA ALA A 100 -5.83 -2.16 -11.63
C ALA A 100 -4.72 -1.22 -11.15
N ASP A 101 -4.10 -0.48 -12.07
CA ASP A 101 -3.06 0.51 -11.76
C ASP A 101 -3.61 1.61 -10.84
N ASN A 102 -4.81 2.12 -11.13
CA ASN A 102 -5.50 3.10 -10.29
C ASN A 102 -5.77 2.57 -8.88
N LEU A 103 -6.19 1.32 -8.76
CA LEU A 103 -6.44 0.70 -7.46
C LEU A 103 -5.15 0.49 -6.65
N THR A 104 -4.06 0.13 -7.31
CA THR A 104 -2.76 -0.06 -6.66
C THR A 104 -2.21 1.27 -6.17
N ALA A 105 -2.27 2.32 -6.99
CA ALA A 105 -1.89 3.67 -6.57
C ALA A 105 -2.74 4.19 -5.39
N CYS A 106 -4.06 3.96 -5.43
CA CYS A 106 -4.97 4.32 -4.35
C CYS A 106 -4.68 3.58 -3.05
N LEU A 107 -4.18 2.35 -3.11
CA LEU A 107 -3.86 1.57 -1.92
C LEU A 107 -2.87 2.27 -1.00
N TRP A 108 -1.88 2.95 -1.56
CA TRP A 108 -0.89 3.71 -0.80
C TRP A 108 -1.31 5.16 -0.62
N ASN A 109 -1.68 5.84 -1.70
CA ASN A 109 -1.83 7.30 -1.77
C ASN A 109 -3.29 7.78 -1.78
N GLY A 110 -4.27 6.88 -1.66
CA GLY A 110 -5.68 7.25 -1.69
C GLY A 110 -6.07 8.21 -0.56
N ASP A 111 -6.89 9.19 -0.89
CA ASP A 111 -7.49 10.15 0.05
C ASP A 111 -8.88 10.52 -0.46
N ILE A 112 -9.90 10.03 0.21
CA ILE A 112 -11.30 10.29 -0.18
C ILE A 112 -11.68 11.77 -0.07
N SER A 113 -10.91 12.57 0.68
CA SER A 113 -11.16 14.01 0.78
C SER A 113 -10.87 14.77 -0.53
N LEU A 114 -10.16 14.14 -1.47
CA LEU A 114 -9.94 14.65 -2.82
C LEU A 114 -11.20 14.60 -3.69
N ASP A 115 -12.17 13.75 -3.34
CA ASP A 115 -13.44 13.65 -4.05
C ASP A 115 -14.27 14.93 -3.86
N LYS A 116 -14.35 15.73 -4.90
CA LYS A 116 -15.17 16.98 -4.97
C LYS A 116 -16.42 16.80 -5.84
N GLY A 117 -16.72 15.55 -6.20
CA GLY A 117 -17.74 15.21 -7.19
C GLY A 117 -17.16 15.10 -8.60
N GLU A 118 -17.82 14.29 -9.43
CA GLU A 118 -17.34 13.85 -10.76
C GLU A 118 -16.89 15.02 -11.67
N GLU A 119 -17.62 16.16 -11.63
CA GLU A 119 -17.30 17.32 -12.46
C GLU A 119 -16.19 18.22 -11.88
N ASN A 120 -15.89 18.12 -10.60
CA ASN A 120 -15.02 19.04 -9.88
C ASN A 120 -13.70 18.40 -9.41
N THR A 121 -13.57 17.10 -9.52
CA THR A 121 -12.34 16.38 -9.15
C THR A 121 -11.40 16.37 -10.37
N PRO A 122 -10.18 16.93 -10.27
CA PRO A 122 -9.22 16.87 -11.38
C PRO A 122 -8.92 15.43 -11.79
N ALA A 123 -8.66 15.19 -13.07
CA ALA A 123 -8.35 13.86 -13.59
C ALA A 123 -7.16 13.20 -12.86
N SER A 124 -6.16 13.98 -12.46
CA SER A 124 -5.01 13.54 -11.68
C SER A 124 -5.34 13.09 -10.26
N GLU A 125 -6.47 13.54 -9.71
CA GLU A 125 -6.92 13.21 -8.36
C GLU A 125 -8.00 12.12 -8.35
N GLN A 126 -8.70 11.88 -9.46
CA GLN A 126 -9.83 10.93 -9.52
C GLN A 126 -9.43 9.51 -9.12
N ALA A 127 -8.28 9.04 -9.58
CA ALA A 127 -7.78 7.72 -9.23
C ALA A 127 -7.45 7.59 -7.74
N LEU A 128 -7.03 8.67 -7.08
CA LEU A 128 -6.67 8.71 -5.67
C LEU A 128 -7.87 8.99 -4.75
N ALA A 129 -8.98 9.45 -5.29
CA ALA A 129 -10.18 9.81 -4.52
C ALA A 129 -11.12 8.62 -4.23
N LEU A 130 -10.71 7.38 -4.51
CA LEU A 130 -11.56 6.20 -4.40
C LEU A 130 -11.84 5.79 -2.95
N TYR A 131 -10.80 5.74 -2.12
CA TYR A 131 -10.86 5.42 -0.69
C TYR A 131 -9.58 5.87 0.01
N ASP A 132 -9.59 5.91 1.35
CA ASP A 132 -8.39 6.24 2.12
C ASP A 132 -7.35 5.12 2.03
N GLY A 133 -6.21 5.41 1.43
CA GLY A 133 -5.06 4.51 1.35
C GLY A 133 -4.28 4.43 2.66
N PHE A 134 -3.20 3.66 2.65
CA PHE A 134 -2.41 3.42 3.87
C PHE A 134 -1.82 4.70 4.45
N HIS A 135 -1.31 5.60 3.61
CA HIS A 135 -0.74 6.87 4.08
C HIS A 135 -1.78 7.75 4.75
N THR A 136 -2.98 7.84 4.19
CA THR A 136 -4.08 8.62 4.74
C THR A 136 -4.59 8.04 6.05
N CYS A 137 -4.70 6.70 6.16
CA CYS A 137 -5.02 6.04 7.42
C CYS A 137 -4.00 6.37 8.52
N ILE A 138 -2.71 6.34 8.20
CA ILE A 138 -1.63 6.68 9.14
C ILE A 138 -1.66 8.16 9.50
N LYS A 139 -1.93 9.04 8.53
CA LYS A 139 -2.10 10.48 8.77
C LYS A 139 -3.23 10.75 9.77
N HIS A 140 -4.39 10.12 9.59
CA HIS A 140 -5.50 10.23 10.55
C HIS A 140 -5.13 9.71 11.94
N ASP A 141 -4.33 8.65 12.04
CA ASP A 141 -3.84 8.14 13.32
C ASP A 141 -2.84 9.10 14.01
N ILE A 142 -2.04 9.83 13.22
CA ILE A 142 -1.16 10.88 13.74
C ILE A 142 -2.00 12.05 14.28
N GLU A 143 -2.96 12.52 13.51
CA GLU A 143 -3.88 13.61 13.88
C GLU A 143 -4.70 13.25 15.14
N ALA A 144 -5.11 12.00 15.27
CA ALA A 144 -5.79 11.47 16.45
C ALA A 144 -4.87 11.21 17.65
N GLY A 145 -3.56 11.43 17.51
CA GLY A 145 -2.57 11.17 18.55
C GLY A 145 -2.35 9.69 18.89
N ILE A 146 -2.83 8.77 18.04
CA ILE A 146 -2.61 7.33 18.19
C ILE A 146 -1.17 6.99 17.82
N ILE A 147 -0.65 7.61 16.77
CA ILE A 147 0.75 7.56 16.37
C ILE A 147 1.42 8.86 16.81
N SER A 148 2.38 8.77 17.72
CA SER A 148 3.11 9.92 18.27
C SER A 148 4.42 9.48 18.89
N GLU A 149 5.34 10.42 19.07
CA GLU A 149 6.59 10.18 19.80
C GLU A 149 6.33 9.75 21.24
N ALA A 150 5.32 10.34 21.90
CA ALA A 150 4.93 9.97 23.26
C ALA A 150 4.50 8.49 23.38
N ASN A 151 3.86 7.94 22.36
CA ASN A 151 3.48 6.55 22.31
C ASN A 151 4.64 5.62 21.89
N GLY A 152 5.74 6.19 21.39
CA GLY A 152 6.94 5.49 20.97
C GLY A 152 6.77 4.69 19.67
N ASN A 153 5.78 5.04 18.85
CA ASN A 153 5.52 4.48 17.53
C ASN A 153 5.79 5.47 16.38
N LEU A 154 6.03 6.75 16.67
CA LEU A 154 6.68 7.72 15.80
C LEU A 154 8.10 7.94 16.33
N ILE A 155 9.11 7.64 15.53
CA ILE A 155 10.50 7.64 15.95
C ILE A 155 11.30 8.57 15.02
N PRO A 156 11.87 9.67 15.52
CA PRO A 156 12.69 10.56 14.71
C PRO A 156 13.87 9.83 14.09
N CYS A 157 14.04 10.04 12.78
CA CYS A 157 15.10 9.51 11.95
C CYS A 157 15.86 10.66 11.28
N GLU A 158 17.17 10.52 11.14
CA GLU A 158 17.90 11.43 10.28
C GLU A 158 17.49 11.22 8.83
N SER A 159 17.47 12.30 8.03
CA SER A 159 17.04 12.22 6.64
C SER A 159 17.92 11.26 5.85
N ILE A 160 17.27 10.42 5.05
CA ILE A 160 17.93 9.47 4.16
C ILE A 160 17.97 10.07 2.77
N SER A 161 19.18 10.46 2.36
CA SER A 161 19.46 11.07 1.07
C SER A 161 20.45 10.24 0.26
N GLU A 162 20.62 10.59 -1.01
CA GLU A 162 21.61 9.96 -1.88
C GLU A 162 23.01 10.06 -1.27
N PRO A 163 23.78 8.95 -1.23
CA PRO A 163 25.18 9.00 -0.80
C PRO A 163 25.98 10.00 -1.62
N SER A 164 26.75 10.85 -0.96
CA SER A 164 27.54 11.90 -1.61
C SER A 164 28.72 11.35 -2.41
N ASP A 165 29.25 10.21 -1.99
CA ASP A 165 30.35 9.49 -2.65
C ASP A 165 30.35 7.98 -2.29
N ASN A 166 31.29 7.24 -2.85
CA ASN A 166 31.44 5.80 -2.64
C ASN A 166 31.93 5.39 -1.24
N ASN A 167 32.15 6.32 -0.33
CA ASN A 167 32.52 6.09 1.07
C ASN A 167 31.43 6.57 2.03
N ASP A 168 30.39 7.21 1.50
CA ASP A 168 29.30 7.75 2.31
C ASP A 168 28.34 6.63 2.74
N SER A 169 28.35 6.31 4.03
CA SER A 169 27.47 5.33 4.66
C SER A 169 26.30 5.96 5.41
N THR A 170 26.13 7.28 5.33
CA THR A 170 25.13 8.05 6.10
C THR A 170 23.72 7.47 5.99
N PRO A 171 23.19 7.09 4.79
CA PRO A 171 21.84 6.54 4.68
C PRO A 171 21.65 5.23 5.47
N TYR A 172 22.64 4.36 5.43
CA TYR A 172 22.62 3.11 6.19
C TYR A 172 22.73 3.36 7.70
N ASP A 173 23.60 4.28 8.12
CA ASP A 173 23.82 4.60 9.52
C ASP A 173 22.57 5.27 10.13
N ALA A 174 21.88 6.13 9.39
CA ALA A 174 20.60 6.71 9.77
C ALA A 174 19.51 5.63 9.97
N PHE A 175 19.40 4.71 9.01
CA PHE A 175 18.49 3.57 9.11
C PHE A 175 18.80 2.68 10.32
N LEU A 176 20.06 2.35 10.54
CA LEU A 176 20.50 1.54 11.67
C LEU A 176 20.19 2.23 13.02
N ALA A 177 20.49 3.54 13.13
CA ALA A 177 20.18 4.33 14.30
C ALA A 177 18.68 4.37 14.60
N TRP A 178 17.86 4.53 13.56
CA TRP A 178 16.41 4.46 13.68
C TRP A 178 15.93 3.08 14.14
N HIS A 179 16.42 1.99 13.54
CA HIS A 179 16.11 0.61 13.95
C HIS A 179 16.46 0.35 15.43
N MET A 180 17.56 0.88 15.90
CA MET A 180 17.99 0.69 17.30
C MET A 180 17.06 1.36 18.31
N LYS A 181 16.31 2.38 17.90
CA LYS A 181 15.31 3.06 18.73
C LYS A 181 13.97 2.31 18.83
N TRP A 182 13.74 1.27 18.02
CA TRP A 182 12.49 0.51 18.08
C TRP A 182 12.29 -0.18 19.43
N ASP A 183 11.03 -0.41 19.78
CA ASP A 183 10.69 -1.24 20.95
C ASP A 183 11.33 -2.62 20.83
N ALA A 184 11.87 -3.13 21.95
CA ALA A 184 12.55 -4.43 21.98
C ALA A 184 11.65 -5.60 21.53
N ARG A 185 10.33 -5.47 21.73
CA ARG A 185 9.35 -6.50 21.31
C ARG A 185 9.15 -6.50 19.80
N LEU A 186 9.20 -5.33 19.15
CA LEU A 186 9.17 -5.23 17.69
C LEU A 186 10.45 -5.83 17.09
N ARG A 187 11.62 -5.48 17.61
CA ARG A 187 12.90 -6.02 17.16
C ARG A 187 13.07 -7.53 17.32
N LYS A 188 12.29 -8.18 18.20
CA LYS A 188 12.30 -9.63 18.39
C LYS A 188 11.47 -10.38 17.36
N GLN A 189 10.61 -9.70 16.61
CA GLN A 189 9.73 -10.27 15.60
C GLN A 189 10.32 -10.11 14.19
N ASN A 190 9.81 -10.88 13.25
CA ASN A 190 10.06 -10.61 11.84
C ASN A 190 9.31 -9.32 11.47
N THR A 191 10.06 -8.34 11.04
CA THR A 191 9.55 -7.00 10.77
C THR A 191 9.76 -6.66 9.30
N LEU A 192 8.72 -6.15 8.68
CA LEU A 192 8.75 -5.59 7.33
C LEU A 192 8.95 -4.08 7.43
N VAL A 193 9.76 -3.52 6.57
CA VAL A 193 9.94 -2.07 6.49
C VAL A 193 9.55 -1.61 5.09
N TYR A 194 8.42 -0.91 5.02
CA TYR A 194 7.92 -0.32 3.78
C TYR A 194 8.53 1.06 3.58
N MET A 195 9.02 1.32 2.40
CA MET A 195 9.62 2.59 1.99
C MET A 195 9.63 2.73 0.47
N SER A 196 9.94 3.93 -0.01
CA SER A 196 10.12 4.16 -1.45
C SER A 196 11.31 3.37 -1.99
N GLU A 197 11.26 3.01 -3.27
CA GLU A 197 12.39 2.33 -3.95
C GLU A 197 13.67 3.16 -3.85
N GLN A 198 13.57 4.47 -3.99
CA GLN A 198 14.69 5.39 -3.90
C GLN A 198 15.37 5.33 -2.54
N THR A 199 14.60 5.42 -1.46
CA THR A 199 15.12 5.31 -0.09
C THR A 199 15.79 3.97 0.16
N ALA A 200 15.18 2.88 -0.33
CA ALA A 200 15.73 1.54 -0.20
C ALA A 200 17.07 1.40 -0.94
N GLN A 201 17.19 1.98 -2.15
CA GLN A 201 18.45 2.02 -2.91
C GLN A 201 19.53 2.81 -2.17
N TYR A 202 19.20 3.94 -1.58
CA TYR A 202 20.17 4.74 -0.81
C TYR A 202 20.69 3.99 0.42
N ILE A 203 19.83 3.28 1.13
CA ILE A 203 20.22 2.43 2.26
C ILE A 203 21.14 1.29 1.80
N ALA A 204 20.81 0.61 0.69
CA ALA A 204 21.61 -0.46 0.14
C ALA A 204 22.98 0.05 -0.35
N ALA A 205 23.04 1.22 -0.99
CA ALA A 205 24.27 1.87 -1.42
C ALA A 205 25.12 2.29 -0.20
N GLY A 206 24.54 2.92 0.80
CA GLY A 206 25.24 3.27 2.04
C GLY A 206 25.80 2.04 2.77
N TYR A 207 25.06 0.92 2.75
CA TYR A 207 25.57 -0.36 3.27
C TYR A 207 26.79 -0.85 2.47
N ALA A 208 26.69 -0.85 1.14
CA ALA A 208 27.80 -1.27 0.27
C ALA A 208 29.04 -0.40 0.47
N ASN A 209 28.88 0.90 0.62
CA ASN A 209 29.95 1.87 0.89
C ASN A 209 30.63 1.58 2.23
N LYS A 210 29.85 1.35 3.28
CA LYS A 210 30.39 1.06 4.62
C LYS A 210 31.25 -0.19 4.68
N PHE A 211 30.86 -1.23 3.96
CA PHE A 211 31.55 -2.53 4.01
C PHE A 211 32.39 -2.81 2.76
N HIS A 212 32.57 -1.82 1.87
CA HIS A 212 33.35 -1.93 0.63
C HIS A 212 32.97 -3.14 -0.22
N GLY A 213 31.69 -3.48 -0.26
CA GLY A 213 31.15 -4.61 -1.03
C GLY A 213 31.52 -6.00 -0.50
N ASN A 214 32.14 -6.11 0.69
CA ASN A 214 32.54 -7.40 1.26
C ASN A 214 31.36 -8.28 1.68
N PHE A 215 30.19 -7.68 1.92
CA PHE A 215 28.97 -8.39 2.26
C PHE A 215 27.90 -8.08 1.22
N LYS A 216 27.34 -9.12 0.61
CA LYS A 216 26.25 -8.96 -0.35
C LYS A 216 24.94 -8.77 0.38
N VAL A 217 24.10 -7.89 -0.15
CA VAL A 217 22.69 -7.76 0.24
C VAL A 217 21.97 -9.03 -0.21
N ASP A 218 21.15 -9.59 0.65
CA ASP A 218 20.37 -10.80 0.37
C ASP A 218 19.02 -10.37 -0.23
N TYR A 219 18.90 -10.49 -1.55
CA TYR A 219 17.70 -10.17 -2.30
C TYR A 219 16.80 -11.40 -2.35
N GLU A 220 15.55 -11.21 -1.91
CA GLU A 220 14.47 -12.18 -2.03
C GLU A 220 13.75 -12.01 -3.38
N ASP A 221 13.01 -13.01 -3.81
CA ASP A 221 12.15 -12.92 -4.98
C ASP A 221 11.16 -11.75 -4.82
N GLY A 222 10.98 -10.95 -5.88
CA GLY A 222 10.10 -9.78 -5.87
C GLY A 222 10.74 -8.47 -5.38
N GLY A 223 12.06 -8.43 -5.15
CA GLY A 223 12.81 -7.21 -4.87
C GLY A 223 12.91 -6.82 -3.39
N ASN A 224 12.29 -7.56 -2.47
CA ASN A 224 12.56 -7.41 -1.05
C ASN A 224 13.99 -7.82 -0.75
N PHE A 225 14.60 -7.22 0.28
CA PHE A 225 15.95 -7.61 0.67
C PHE A 225 16.19 -7.50 2.17
N LYS A 226 17.22 -8.22 2.62
CA LYS A 226 17.71 -8.18 4.00
C LYS A 226 19.14 -7.68 4.03
N LEU A 227 19.44 -6.88 5.01
CA LEU A 227 20.81 -6.44 5.25
C LEU A 227 21.49 -7.43 6.19
N PRO A 228 22.72 -7.87 5.88
CA PRO A 228 23.50 -8.70 6.78
C PRO A 228 23.60 -8.09 8.18
N GLY A 229 23.36 -8.91 9.20
CA GLY A 229 23.28 -8.45 10.59
C GLY A 229 21.87 -8.03 11.04
N LEU A 230 20.93 -7.84 10.13
CA LEU A 230 19.52 -7.50 10.41
C LEU A 230 18.57 -8.61 9.90
N SER A 231 18.87 -9.86 10.20
CA SER A 231 18.17 -11.04 9.64
C SER A 231 16.65 -11.10 9.86
N ARG A 232 16.13 -10.34 10.83
CA ARG A 232 14.69 -10.25 11.14
C ARG A 232 14.01 -9.06 10.46
N VAL A 233 14.75 -8.21 9.80
CA VAL A 233 14.23 -7.02 9.13
C VAL A 233 14.29 -7.25 7.62
N THR A 234 13.13 -7.25 6.99
CA THR A 234 12.99 -7.31 5.53
C THR A 234 12.62 -5.93 5.02
N ILE A 235 13.44 -5.35 4.18
CA ILE A 235 13.17 -4.09 3.50
C ILE A 235 12.33 -4.39 2.26
N CYS A 236 11.22 -3.69 2.15
CA CYS A 236 10.23 -3.86 1.09
C CYS A 236 10.12 -2.55 0.30
N PRO A 237 10.88 -2.40 -0.80
CA PRO A 237 10.76 -1.26 -1.70
C PRO A 237 9.39 -1.26 -2.40
N ILE A 238 8.77 -0.08 -2.52
CA ILE A 238 7.45 0.08 -3.12
C ILE A 238 7.50 1.23 -4.12
N ALA A 239 7.16 0.96 -5.38
CA ALA A 239 7.16 1.95 -6.45
C ALA A 239 6.13 3.06 -6.21
N ASP A 240 4.91 2.68 -5.79
CA ASP A 240 3.80 3.62 -5.55
C ASP A 240 3.80 4.22 -4.14
N PHE A 241 4.90 4.11 -3.39
CA PHE A 241 4.98 4.63 -2.01
C PHE A 241 4.90 6.16 -1.94
N GLY A 242 5.28 6.83 -3.00
CA GLY A 242 5.46 8.29 -3.03
C GLY A 242 6.92 8.68 -2.78
N GLU A 243 7.22 9.97 -3.00
CA GLU A 243 8.56 10.52 -2.86
C GLU A 243 8.86 10.88 -1.40
N GLY A 244 10.10 10.64 -0.99
CA GLY A 244 10.59 11.00 0.34
C GLY A 244 11.21 9.83 1.08
N ASP A 245 11.65 10.11 2.31
CA ASP A 245 12.42 9.19 3.15
C ASP A 245 11.61 8.61 4.33
N ARG A 246 10.28 8.66 4.24
CA ARG A 246 9.39 8.04 5.22
C ARG A 246 9.48 6.52 5.17
N MET A 247 9.48 5.91 6.35
CA MET A 247 9.55 4.46 6.50
C MET A 247 8.52 3.97 7.50
N TYR A 248 7.94 2.79 7.23
CA TYR A 248 7.02 2.11 8.14
C TYR A 248 7.56 0.73 8.49
N ALA A 249 7.91 0.52 9.74
CA ALA A 249 8.28 -0.79 10.26
C ALA A 249 7.05 -1.45 10.88
N THR A 250 6.73 -2.65 10.46
CA THR A 250 5.52 -3.34 10.88
C THR A 250 5.69 -4.86 10.93
N ILE A 251 4.86 -5.52 11.71
CA ILE A 251 4.74 -6.98 11.68
C ILE A 251 3.91 -7.41 10.47
N GLU A 252 4.03 -8.66 10.06
CA GLU A 252 3.23 -9.24 9.00
C GLU A 252 1.73 -9.08 9.26
N LYS A 253 0.95 -8.88 8.20
CA LYS A 253 -0.52 -8.76 8.22
C LYS A 253 -1.07 -7.63 9.09
N ASN A 254 -0.27 -6.63 9.36
CA ASN A 254 -0.69 -5.43 10.09
C ASN A 254 -1.28 -4.34 9.18
N PHE A 255 -0.95 -4.39 7.91
CA PHE A 255 -1.59 -3.61 6.85
C PHE A 255 -2.68 -4.49 6.21
N VAL A 256 -3.87 -3.93 6.06
CA VAL A 256 -5.06 -4.69 5.69
C VAL A 256 -5.70 -4.06 4.46
N TYR A 257 -5.95 -4.90 3.48
CA TYR A 257 -6.74 -4.56 2.31
C TYR A 257 -8.09 -5.27 2.37
N GLY A 258 -9.17 -4.51 2.34
CA GLY A 258 -10.54 -5.01 2.42
C GLY A 258 -11.21 -5.03 1.06
N VAL A 259 -11.87 -6.12 0.75
CA VAL A 259 -12.63 -6.29 -0.48
C VAL A 259 -13.98 -6.94 -0.17
N ASP A 260 -14.99 -6.75 -1.03
CA ASP A 260 -16.27 -7.42 -0.85
C ASP A 260 -16.09 -8.94 -1.05
N THR A 261 -16.31 -9.47 -2.22
CA THR A 261 -16.08 -10.86 -2.55
C THR A 261 -15.10 -10.97 -3.69
N LEU A 262 -14.27 -12.03 -3.70
CA LEU A 262 -13.34 -12.28 -4.81
C LEU A 262 -14.06 -12.37 -6.17
N SER A 263 -15.34 -12.76 -6.19
CA SER A 263 -16.15 -12.82 -7.40
C SER A 263 -16.69 -11.47 -7.87
N ASN A 264 -16.92 -10.53 -6.95
CA ASN A 264 -17.41 -9.18 -7.29
C ASN A 264 -16.29 -8.22 -7.68
N GLN A 265 -15.03 -8.59 -7.47
CA GLN A 265 -13.87 -7.84 -7.96
C GLN A 265 -13.75 -7.81 -9.49
N THR A 266 -14.54 -8.59 -10.19
CA THR A 266 -14.42 -8.81 -11.63
C THR A 266 -15.74 -8.59 -12.38
N TYR A 267 -16.64 -7.78 -11.83
CA TYR A 267 -17.81 -7.43 -12.61
C TYR A 267 -17.40 -6.49 -13.74
N VAL A 268 -17.37 -7.04 -14.95
CA VAL A 268 -17.19 -6.29 -16.19
C VAL A 268 -18.48 -6.42 -16.97
N GLY A 269 -19.23 -5.32 -17.05
CA GLY A 269 -20.38 -5.21 -17.92
C GLY A 269 -19.95 -4.70 -19.30
N VAL A 270 -20.30 -5.41 -20.35
CA VAL A 270 -20.13 -4.95 -21.72
C VAL A 270 -21.50 -4.82 -22.35
N LYS A 271 -21.83 -3.63 -22.84
CA LYS A 271 -23.06 -3.38 -23.60
C LYS A 271 -22.68 -2.86 -24.97
N VAL A 272 -23.22 -3.45 -26.00
CA VAL A 272 -23.07 -3.01 -27.38
C VAL A 272 -24.32 -2.23 -27.78
N GLY A 273 -24.12 -1.06 -28.36
CA GLY A 273 -25.17 -0.15 -28.77
C GLY A 273 -25.62 0.77 -27.64
N THR A 274 -25.81 2.03 -27.98
CA THR A 274 -26.46 3.05 -27.17
C THR A 274 -27.78 3.47 -27.79
N ASP A 275 -28.56 4.29 -27.11
CA ASP A 275 -29.80 4.83 -27.66
C ASP A 275 -29.56 5.74 -28.90
N THR A 276 -28.31 6.20 -29.07
CA THR A 276 -27.91 7.13 -30.15
C THR A 276 -27.09 6.46 -31.25
N ASP A 277 -26.30 5.41 -30.94
CA ASP A 277 -25.49 4.70 -31.94
C ASP A 277 -25.35 3.21 -31.57
N MET A 278 -25.73 2.34 -32.51
CA MET A 278 -25.63 0.87 -32.34
C MET A 278 -24.19 0.34 -32.41
N ARG A 279 -23.22 1.18 -32.77
CA ARG A 279 -21.78 0.83 -32.89
C ARG A 279 -20.96 1.23 -31.65
N ASP A 280 -21.57 1.91 -30.68
CA ASP A 280 -20.91 2.20 -29.44
C ASP A 280 -20.82 0.96 -28.55
N VAL A 281 -19.68 0.80 -27.89
CA VAL A 281 -19.45 -0.23 -26.88
C VAL A 281 -19.22 0.46 -25.54
N GLN A 282 -19.99 0.04 -24.55
CA GLN A 282 -19.88 0.52 -23.18
C GLN A 282 -19.27 -0.56 -22.31
N PHE A 283 -18.26 -0.17 -21.55
CA PHE A 283 -17.63 -1.01 -20.54
C PHE A 283 -17.88 -0.40 -19.17
N GLN A 284 -18.22 -1.23 -18.21
CA GLN A 284 -18.39 -0.82 -16.81
C GLN A 284 -17.70 -1.81 -15.90
N ILE A 285 -16.88 -1.29 -15.00
CA ILE A 285 -16.18 -2.08 -13.99
C ILE A 285 -16.58 -1.54 -12.63
N GLN A 286 -16.83 -2.42 -11.67
CA GLN A 286 -17.17 -2.05 -10.30
C GLN A 286 -16.45 -2.95 -9.30
N SER A 287 -15.99 -2.38 -8.19
CA SER A 287 -15.48 -3.13 -7.06
C SER A 287 -15.65 -2.35 -5.75
N ILE A 288 -15.76 -3.07 -4.64
CA ILE A 288 -15.81 -2.48 -3.30
C ILE A 288 -14.50 -2.76 -2.61
N GLN A 289 -13.79 -1.70 -2.22
CA GLN A 289 -12.46 -1.80 -1.68
C GLN A 289 -12.20 -0.78 -0.59
N GLY A 290 -11.20 -1.06 0.24
CA GLY A 290 -10.75 -0.16 1.28
C GLY A 290 -9.44 -0.63 1.89
N ALA A 291 -8.78 0.26 2.60
CA ALA A 291 -7.52 -0.03 3.28
C ALA A 291 -7.60 0.31 4.77
N LEU A 292 -6.75 -0.30 5.55
CA LEU A 292 -6.53 0.02 6.96
C LEU A 292 -5.07 -0.23 7.30
N ALA A 293 -4.38 0.81 7.74
CA ALA A 293 -3.01 0.70 8.23
C ALA A 293 -2.74 1.74 9.34
N PRO A 294 -2.04 1.33 10.38
CA PRO A 294 -1.82 -0.05 10.80
C PRO A 294 -3.05 -0.61 11.54
N ARG A 295 -3.33 -1.90 11.41
CA ARG A 295 -4.36 -2.56 12.24
C ARG A 295 -4.00 -2.50 13.71
N ASN A 296 -2.73 -2.75 14.04
CA ASN A 296 -2.18 -2.62 15.37
C ASN A 296 -1.12 -1.48 15.39
N PRO A 297 -1.48 -0.29 15.89
CA PRO A 297 -0.59 0.88 15.88
C PRO A 297 0.39 0.93 17.08
N PHE A 298 0.38 -0.07 17.97
CA PHE A 298 1.22 -0.03 19.14
C PHE A 298 2.69 -0.29 18.83
N LYS A 299 3.60 0.35 19.55
CA LYS A 299 5.06 0.31 19.36
C LYS A 299 5.69 -1.07 19.29
N TYR A 300 5.02 -2.12 19.77
CA TYR A 300 5.50 -3.49 19.66
C TYR A 300 5.09 -4.18 18.34
N ALA A 301 4.27 -3.51 17.54
CA ALA A 301 3.77 -4.02 16.26
C ALA A 301 3.97 -3.04 15.10
N PHE A 302 4.19 -1.75 15.40
CA PHE A 302 4.34 -0.71 14.41
C PHE A 302 5.28 0.39 14.89
N ALA A 303 6.13 0.88 14.00
CA ALA A 303 6.92 2.09 14.18
C ALA A 303 7.06 2.81 12.84
N MET A 304 7.07 4.12 12.84
CA MET A 304 7.32 4.92 11.65
C MET A 304 8.41 5.95 11.90
N SER A 305 9.09 6.37 10.82
CA SER A 305 9.98 7.52 10.82
C SER A 305 9.18 8.81 10.65
N ASP A 306 9.77 9.93 11.04
CA ASP A 306 9.24 11.27 10.80
C ASP A 306 9.66 11.85 9.45
N GLY A 307 10.25 11.03 8.58
CA GLY A 307 10.71 11.41 7.25
C GLY A 307 9.60 12.05 6.40
N SER A 308 10.01 12.78 5.38
CA SER A 308 9.11 13.42 4.43
C SER A 308 8.36 12.38 3.59
N LEU A 309 7.16 12.70 3.19
CA LEU A 309 6.38 11.95 2.22
C LEU A 309 5.61 12.96 1.36
N ALA A 310 5.96 13.05 0.09
CA ALA A 310 5.16 13.69 -0.92
C ALA A 310 4.38 12.60 -1.66
N THR A 311 3.06 12.70 -1.67
CA THR A 311 2.24 11.85 -2.53
C THR A 311 2.55 12.21 -3.97
N ALA A 312 2.95 11.24 -4.77
CA ALA A 312 3.15 11.45 -6.19
C ALA A 312 1.83 11.93 -6.83
N GLU A 313 1.90 12.92 -7.70
CA GLU A 313 0.79 13.21 -8.60
C GLU A 313 0.63 12.00 -9.52
N TYR A 314 -0.40 11.21 -9.27
CA TYR A 314 -0.70 10.06 -10.11
C TYR A 314 -1.55 10.49 -11.29
N VAL A 315 -0.93 10.64 -12.43
CA VAL A 315 -1.64 10.78 -13.70
C VAL A 315 -1.78 9.40 -14.31
N ALA A 316 -2.92 8.76 -14.06
CA ALA A 316 -3.23 7.47 -14.67
C ALA A 316 -3.18 7.62 -16.20
N GLY A 317 -2.21 6.93 -16.79
CA GLY A 317 -2.20 6.63 -18.23
C GLY A 317 -2.49 7.78 -19.17
N ASP A 318 -1.82 8.92 -19.02
CA ASP A 318 -1.83 9.91 -20.08
C ASP A 318 -0.97 9.42 -21.25
N TYR A 319 -1.55 8.48 -22.02
CA TYR A 319 -0.97 8.01 -23.27
C TYR A 319 -1.11 9.04 -24.42
N THR A 320 -1.63 10.24 -24.14
CA THR A 320 -1.84 11.27 -25.15
C THR A 320 -0.55 11.96 -25.56
N ASN A 321 0.55 11.79 -24.82
CA ASN A 321 1.84 12.41 -25.08
C ASN A 321 2.88 11.50 -25.78
N SER A 322 2.50 10.33 -26.25
CA SER A 322 3.38 9.55 -27.13
C SER A 322 3.29 10.09 -28.57
N ASN A 323 4.08 11.13 -28.86
CA ASN A 323 4.47 11.48 -30.22
C ASN A 323 5.53 10.54 -30.75
#